data_90d510692852e977373f70699a2707f0
#
_entry.id   90d510692852e977373f70699a2707f0
#
_cell.length_a   1.000
_cell.length_b   1.000
_cell.length_c   1.000
_cell.angle_alpha   90.00
_cell.angle_beta   90.00
_cell.angle_gamma   90.00
#
_symmetry.space_group_name_H-M   'P 1'
#
loop_
_entity.id
_entity.type
_entity.pdbx_description
1 polymer ?
#
loop_
_entity_poly.entity_id
_entity_poly.type
_entity_poly.pdbx_seq_one_letter_code
_entity_poly.pdbx_strand_id
1 'polypeptide(L)'
;MRLVQLSRHSIAFPSPEGALREPNGLLALGDDLSPARLLMAYQHGIFPWFSPGDPILWWSPDPRAVLWPEKFHLSRSMKRFHNASPYRVTLNYAFDRVIDGCANHRDEGTWITRGIEEAYRRLHELGHAHSIEVWRDRELVGGMYGVSQGALFCGESMFSRQENASKTALLVFCAEFIRHGGKLIDCQVLNNHTASLGAIEIPRRDYLDHLAALRQQPLASRFWVPRTLFLPRK
;
A
#
# COMPACT_ATOMS: atom_id res chain seq x y z
N MET A 1 -18.15 5.59 21.80
CA MET A 1 -16.96 4.86 21.32
C MET A 1 -15.78 5.26 22.19
N ARG A 2 -14.91 4.34 22.52
CA ARG A 2 -13.77 4.61 23.43
C ARG A 2 -12.49 4.14 22.74
N LEU A 3 -11.48 5.01 22.67
CA LEU A 3 -10.15 4.67 22.18
C LEU A 3 -9.54 3.57 23.06
N VAL A 4 -9.03 2.52 22.44
CA VAL A 4 -8.51 1.33 23.13
C VAL A 4 -6.98 1.38 23.17
N GLN A 5 -6.41 1.23 24.37
CA GLN A 5 -4.98 0.96 24.53
C GLN A 5 -4.71 -0.52 24.26
N LEU A 6 -3.79 -0.82 23.33
CA LEU A 6 -3.41 -2.21 23.04
C LEU A 6 -2.59 -2.82 24.20
N SER A 7 -2.72 -4.13 24.34
CA SER A 7 -2.01 -4.90 25.38
C SER A 7 -0.70 -5.47 24.84
N ARG A 8 0.35 -5.43 25.65
CA ARG A 8 1.63 -6.08 25.36
C ARG A 8 1.54 -7.61 25.33
N HIS A 9 0.51 -8.18 25.92
CA HIS A 9 0.35 -9.63 26.08
C HIS A 9 -0.55 -10.26 25.02
N SER A 10 -1.07 -9.45 24.09
CA SER A 10 -1.95 -9.94 23.00
C SER A 10 -1.75 -9.11 21.74
N ILE A 11 -1.66 -9.78 20.59
CA ILE A 11 -1.63 -9.10 19.28
C ILE A 11 -3.03 -8.74 18.76
N ALA A 12 -4.09 -9.05 19.52
CA ALA A 12 -5.46 -8.80 19.11
C ALA A 12 -5.78 -7.31 19.02
N PHE A 13 -6.68 -6.97 18.12
CA PHE A 13 -7.26 -5.64 17.95
C PHE A 13 -8.75 -5.62 18.33
N PRO A 14 -9.28 -4.48 18.76
CA PRO A 14 -10.72 -4.30 18.84
C PRO A 14 -11.35 -4.38 17.45
N SER A 15 -12.66 -4.63 17.38
CA SER A 15 -13.38 -4.62 16.11
C SER A 15 -13.22 -3.28 15.41
N PRO A 16 -12.93 -3.23 14.08
CA PRO A 16 -12.89 -2.00 13.31
C PRO A 16 -14.18 -1.17 13.38
N GLU A 17 -15.32 -1.81 13.62
CA GLU A 17 -16.61 -1.12 13.81
C GLU A 17 -16.63 -0.19 15.03
N GLY A 18 -15.74 -0.41 16.00
CA GLY A 18 -15.54 0.45 17.16
C GLY A 18 -14.70 1.70 16.91
N ALA A 19 -14.16 1.89 15.70
CA ALA A 19 -13.34 3.05 15.36
C ALA A 19 -14.12 4.37 15.52
N LEU A 20 -13.40 5.42 15.92
CA LEU A 20 -13.98 6.74 16.09
C LEU A 20 -14.47 7.31 14.75
N ARG A 21 -15.52 8.14 14.81
CA ARG A 21 -15.98 8.94 13.68
C ARG A 21 -15.14 10.20 13.50
N GLU A 22 -14.65 10.74 14.61
CA GLU A 22 -13.79 11.93 14.66
C GLU A 22 -12.69 11.74 15.71
N PRO A 23 -11.42 11.72 15.34
CA PRO A 23 -10.91 11.63 13.94
C PRO A 23 -11.32 10.32 13.28
N ASN A 24 -11.65 10.41 11.97
CA ASN A 24 -12.23 9.27 11.25
C ASN A 24 -11.32 8.05 11.22
N GLY A 25 -11.80 6.96 11.79
CA GLY A 25 -11.15 5.66 11.74
C GLY A 25 -10.14 5.37 12.85
N LEU A 26 -9.86 6.31 13.76
CA LEU A 26 -8.98 6.03 14.90
C LEU A 26 -9.58 4.95 15.79
N LEU A 27 -8.85 3.83 15.95
CA LEU A 27 -9.34 2.63 16.60
C LEU A 27 -8.63 2.33 17.91
N ALA A 28 -7.30 2.39 17.91
CA ALA A 28 -6.48 2.00 19.04
C ALA A 28 -5.16 2.75 19.05
N LEU A 29 -4.48 2.68 20.18
CA LEU A 29 -3.15 3.28 20.35
C LEU A 29 -2.20 2.31 21.07
N GLY A 30 -0.92 2.51 20.80
CA GLY A 30 0.18 1.91 21.54
C GLY A 30 0.69 0.59 21.00
N ASP A 31 1.51 0.05 21.80
CA ASP A 31 2.29 -1.17 21.78
C ASP A 31 3.44 -1.16 20.73
N ASP A 32 3.53 -2.13 19.84
CA ASP A 32 4.69 -2.33 18.98
C ASP A 32 4.32 -2.45 17.48
N LEU A 33 5.36 -2.45 16.64
CA LEU A 33 5.27 -2.67 15.20
C LEU A 33 5.84 -4.05 14.82
N SER A 34 5.71 -5.04 15.69
CA SER A 34 6.17 -6.40 15.38
C SER A 34 5.47 -6.96 14.16
N PRO A 35 6.10 -7.85 13.39
CA PRO A 35 5.46 -8.51 12.24
C PRO A 35 4.14 -9.17 12.59
N ALA A 36 4.05 -9.85 13.72
CA ALA A 36 2.82 -10.50 14.16
C ALA A 36 1.68 -9.50 14.37
N ARG A 37 1.96 -8.36 15.00
CA ARG A 37 0.97 -7.30 15.22
C ARG A 37 0.55 -6.63 13.90
N LEU A 38 1.51 -6.29 13.05
CA LEU A 38 1.21 -5.69 11.74
C LEU A 38 0.36 -6.62 10.88
N LEU A 39 0.71 -7.89 10.79
CA LEU A 39 -0.06 -8.87 10.02
C LEU A 39 -1.48 -9.06 10.58
N MET A 40 -1.63 -9.10 11.90
CA MET A 40 -2.93 -9.14 12.55
C MET A 40 -3.76 -7.89 12.20
N ALA A 41 -3.15 -6.70 12.21
CA ALA A 41 -3.81 -5.45 11.82
C ALA A 41 -4.32 -5.51 10.37
N TYR A 42 -3.44 -5.80 9.41
CA TYR A 42 -3.81 -5.87 7.98
C TYR A 42 -4.89 -6.92 7.69
N GLN A 43 -4.85 -8.07 8.35
CA GLN A 43 -5.87 -9.10 8.22
C GLN A 43 -7.27 -8.65 8.66
N HIS A 44 -7.35 -7.59 9.47
CA HIS A 44 -8.59 -7.01 9.98
C HIS A 44 -8.91 -5.61 9.41
N GLY A 45 -8.20 -5.20 8.37
CA GLY A 45 -8.43 -3.90 7.72
C GLY A 45 -7.94 -2.71 8.52
N ILE A 46 -6.94 -2.92 9.37
CA ILE A 46 -6.35 -1.93 10.27
C ILE A 46 -4.92 -1.66 9.81
N PHE A 47 -4.47 -0.41 9.94
CA PHE A 47 -3.10 0.00 9.61
C PHE A 47 -2.58 1.03 10.62
N PRO A 48 -1.24 1.10 10.81
CA PRO A 48 -0.61 2.13 11.64
C PRO A 48 -0.42 3.42 10.85
N TRP A 49 -0.71 4.55 11.48
CA TRP A 49 -0.38 5.88 10.97
C TRP A 49 -0.29 6.86 12.13
N PHE A 50 0.87 7.49 12.30
CA PHE A 50 1.16 8.40 13.41
C PHE A 50 2.36 9.30 13.08
N SER A 51 2.45 10.45 13.74
CA SER A 51 3.55 11.40 13.58
C SER A 51 4.73 11.08 14.49
N PRO A 52 5.96 11.53 14.16
CA PRO A 52 7.09 11.43 15.07
C PRO A 52 6.77 12.02 16.46
N GLY A 53 7.05 11.27 17.51
CA GLY A 53 6.75 11.65 18.90
C GLY A 53 5.37 11.24 19.42
N ASP A 54 4.46 10.87 18.54
CA ASP A 54 3.17 10.30 18.95
C ASP A 54 3.30 8.83 19.34
N PRO A 55 2.40 8.30 20.17
CA PRO A 55 2.25 6.85 20.29
C PRO A 55 1.85 6.24 18.95
N ILE A 56 2.06 4.94 18.78
CA ILE A 56 1.56 4.23 17.60
C ILE A 56 0.03 4.35 17.58
N LEU A 57 -0.52 4.87 16.50
CA LEU A 57 -1.97 5.00 16.29
C LEU A 57 -2.40 4.03 15.18
N TRP A 58 -3.52 3.35 15.44
CA TRP A 58 -4.09 2.32 14.56
C TRP A 58 -5.44 2.76 14.04
N TRP A 59 -5.64 2.57 12.72
CA TRP A 59 -6.76 3.16 11.99
C TRP A 59 -7.52 2.16 11.14
N SER A 60 -8.82 2.36 11.06
CA SER A 60 -9.71 1.74 10.08
C SER A 60 -10.78 2.74 9.64
N PRO A 61 -10.51 3.57 8.63
CA PRO A 61 -11.41 4.65 8.19
C PRO A 61 -12.72 4.12 7.59
N ASP A 62 -13.76 4.96 7.69
CA ASP A 62 -15.04 4.77 7.03
C ASP A 62 -15.52 6.11 6.44
N PRO A 63 -15.64 6.26 5.10
CA PRO A 63 -15.41 5.24 4.08
C PRO A 63 -13.96 4.84 3.90
N ARG A 64 -13.72 3.74 3.15
CA ARG A 64 -12.41 3.22 2.79
C ARG A 64 -12.13 3.49 1.32
N ALA A 65 -10.97 4.07 1.00
CA ALA A 65 -10.55 4.26 -0.38
C ALA A 65 -9.97 2.97 -0.97
N VAL A 66 -10.46 2.58 -2.13
CA VAL A 66 -10.03 1.38 -2.85
C VAL A 66 -9.88 1.65 -4.34
N LEU A 67 -9.05 0.86 -5.00
CA LEU A 67 -8.90 0.85 -6.44
C LEU A 67 -9.07 -0.60 -6.95
N TRP A 68 -10.09 -0.80 -7.80
CA TRP A 68 -10.14 -2.01 -8.63
C TRP A 68 -9.11 -1.88 -9.75
N PRO A 69 -8.10 -2.76 -9.84
CA PRO A 69 -7.01 -2.61 -10.82
C PRO A 69 -7.50 -2.52 -12.27
N GLU A 70 -8.58 -3.23 -12.61
CA GLU A 70 -9.20 -3.17 -13.95
C GLU A 70 -9.87 -1.83 -14.26
N LYS A 71 -10.13 -1.00 -13.24
CA LYS A 71 -10.70 0.35 -13.37
C LYS A 71 -9.66 1.45 -13.28
N PHE A 72 -8.37 1.08 -13.30
CA PHE A 72 -7.30 2.08 -13.34
C PHE A 72 -7.53 3.06 -14.48
N HIS A 73 -7.59 4.35 -14.14
CA HIS A 73 -7.81 5.40 -15.12
C HIS A 73 -6.51 5.80 -15.82
N LEU A 74 -6.34 5.33 -17.05
CA LEU A 74 -5.22 5.69 -17.92
C LEU A 74 -5.59 6.88 -18.81
N SER A 75 -5.19 8.10 -18.44
CA SER A 75 -5.42 9.29 -19.27
C SER A 75 -4.69 9.19 -20.61
N ARG A 76 -5.16 9.96 -21.61
CA ARG A 76 -4.52 10.01 -22.94
C ARG A 76 -3.06 10.47 -22.88
N SER A 77 -2.75 11.44 -22.03
CA SER A 77 -1.38 11.92 -21.81
C SER A 77 -0.50 10.84 -21.20
N MET A 78 -1.00 10.14 -20.18
CA MET A 78 -0.27 9.05 -19.52
C MET A 78 -0.01 7.88 -20.49
N LYS A 79 -0.98 7.55 -21.36
CA LYS A 79 -0.80 6.52 -22.39
C LYS A 79 0.31 6.91 -23.38
N ARG A 80 0.32 8.17 -23.85
CA ARG A 80 1.39 8.67 -24.74
C ARG A 80 2.75 8.64 -24.05
N PHE A 81 2.80 9.16 -22.80
CA PHE A 81 4.03 9.12 -22.00
C PHE A 81 4.56 7.70 -21.86
N HIS A 82 3.72 6.76 -21.44
CA HIS A 82 4.11 5.37 -21.22
C HIS A 82 4.66 4.70 -22.48
N ASN A 83 4.04 4.91 -23.66
CA ASN A 83 4.49 4.34 -24.93
C ASN A 83 5.88 4.86 -25.39
N ALA A 84 6.24 6.08 -24.98
CA ALA A 84 7.52 6.72 -25.30
C ALA A 84 8.53 6.68 -24.15
N SER A 85 8.13 6.18 -22.99
CA SER A 85 8.90 6.25 -21.74
C SER A 85 10.13 5.33 -21.79
N PRO A 86 11.30 5.81 -21.33
CA PRO A 86 12.49 5.00 -21.15
C PRO A 86 12.46 4.20 -19.85
N TYR A 87 11.35 4.24 -19.10
CA TYR A 87 11.27 3.61 -17.78
C TYR A 87 11.25 2.08 -17.86
N ARG A 88 12.05 1.46 -17.01
CA ARG A 88 12.00 0.05 -16.69
C ARG A 88 11.32 -0.11 -15.33
N VAL A 89 10.43 -1.09 -15.21
CA VAL A 89 9.71 -1.37 -13.95
C VAL A 89 10.14 -2.73 -13.44
N THR A 90 10.38 -2.83 -12.13
CA THR A 90 10.75 -4.07 -11.46
C THR A 90 9.87 -4.32 -10.23
N LEU A 91 9.89 -5.55 -9.75
CA LEU A 91 9.21 -6.01 -8.55
C LEU A 91 10.25 -6.56 -7.59
N ASN A 92 10.23 -6.09 -6.34
CA ASN A 92 11.06 -6.59 -5.23
C ASN A 92 12.58 -6.58 -5.48
N TYR A 93 13.10 -5.71 -6.35
CA TYR A 93 14.54 -5.58 -6.56
C TYR A 93 15.23 -4.66 -5.54
N ALA A 94 14.51 -3.69 -5.00
CA ALA A 94 15.12 -2.63 -4.20
C ALA A 94 14.15 -2.06 -3.15
N PHE A 95 13.54 -2.94 -2.34
CA PHE A 95 12.56 -2.53 -1.33
C PHE A 95 13.10 -1.42 -0.42
N ASP A 96 14.33 -1.57 0.09
CA ASP A 96 14.95 -0.58 0.98
C ASP A 96 15.05 0.80 0.31
N ARG A 97 15.42 0.84 -0.96
CA ARG A 97 15.53 2.11 -1.71
C ARG A 97 14.16 2.73 -1.99
N VAL A 98 13.12 1.91 -2.13
CA VAL A 98 11.75 2.41 -2.32
C VAL A 98 11.21 3.02 -1.04
N ILE A 99 11.33 2.34 0.10
CA ILE A 99 10.84 2.89 1.37
C ILE A 99 11.63 4.14 1.78
N ASP A 100 12.95 4.17 1.58
CA ASP A 100 13.79 5.37 1.74
C ASP A 100 13.31 6.52 0.83
N GLY A 101 12.98 6.20 -0.43
CA GLY A 101 12.43 7.17 -1.37
C GLY A 101 11.10 7.76 -0.90
N CYS A 102 10.21 6.92 -0.38
CA CYS A 102 8.93 7.36 0.18
C CYS A 102 9.10 8.21 1.44
N ALA A 103 10.07 7.85 2.31
CA ALA A 103 10.35 8.58 3.54
C ALA A 103 10.96 9.97 3.28
N ASN A 104 11.80 10.11 2.25
CA ASN A 104 12.61 11.32 2.02
C ASN A 104 12.12 12.18 0.84
N HIS A 105 10.96 11.89 0.27
CA HIS A 105 10.47 12.60 -0.92
C HIS A 105 9.73 13.92 -0.63
N ARG A 106 9.30 14.14 0.60
CA ARG A 106 8.49 15.30 1.00
C ARG A 106 9.31 16.27 1.83
N ASP A 107 9.38 17.54 1.38
CA ASP A 107 10.09 18.61 2.09
C ASP A 107 9.45 18.94 3.45
N GLU A 108 8.16 18.66 3.62
CA GLU A 108 7.38 18.95 4.85
C GLU A 108 7.47 17.83 5.91
N GLY A 109 8.34 16.83 5.70
CA GLY A 109 8.45 15.66 6.58
C GLY A 109 7.54 14.52 6.19
N THR A 110 7.72 13.38 6.86
CA THR A 110 7.02 12.15 6.56
C THR A 110 6.55 11.46 7.84
N TRP A 111 5.44 10.72 7.75
CA TRP A 111 5.00 9.79 8.79
C TRP A 111 5.86 8.49 8.81
N ILE A 112 6.64 8.24 7.76
CA ILE A 112 7.52 7.07 7.67
C ILE A 112 8.77 7.35 8.51
N THR A 113 8.65 7.05 9.80
CA THR A 113 9.75 7.15 10.76
C THR A 113 10.71 5.98 10.58
N ARG A 114 11.90 6.06 11.19
CA ARG A 114 12.86 4.96 11.22
C ARG A 114 12.24 3.66 11.74
N GLY A 115 11.39 3.72 12.77
CA GLY A 115 10.68 2.56 13.30
C GLY A 115 9.73 1.93 12.29
N ILE A 116 9.03 2.76 11.51
CA ILE A 116 8.19 2.30 10.39
C ILE A 116 9.06 1.65 9.32
N GLU A 117 10.15 2.28 8.89
CA GLU A 117 11.04 1.72 7.88
C GLU A 117 11.57 0.33 8.30
N GLU A 118 12.08 0.20 9.52
CA GLU A 118 12.59 -1.07 10.06
C GLU A 118 11.50 -2.14 10.11
N ALA A 119 10.28 -1.79 10.55
CA ALA A 119 9.16 -2.71 10.63
C ALA A 119 8.73 -3.25 9.25
N TYR A 120 8.64 -2.38 8.24
CA TYR A 120 8.23 -2.80 6.89
C TYR A 120 9.35 -3.50 6.11
N ARG A 121 10.61 -3.18 6.34
CA ARG A 121 11.76 -4.00 5.87
C ARG A 121 11.66 -5.41 6.42
N ARG A 122 11.34 -5.54 7.71
CA ARG A 122 11.15 -6.87 8.31
C ARG A 122 9.98 -7.63 7.71
N LEU A 123 8.85 -6.97 7.41
CA LEU A 123 7.74 -7.58 6.67
C LEU A 123 8.17 -8.02 5.26
N HIS A 124 9.00 -7.24 4.60
CA HIS A 124 9.54 -7.60 3.27
C HIS A 124 10.43 -8.85 3.34
N GLU A 125 11.35 -8.93 4.28
CA GLU A 125 12.20 -10.12 4.52
C GLU A 125 11.37 -11.38 4.77
N LEU A 126 10.22 -11.23 5.45
CA LEU A 126 9.27 -12.33 5.71
C LEU A 126 8.33 -12.63 4.53
N GLY A 127 8.41 -11.87 3.43
CA GLY A 127 7.60 -12.10 2.23
C GLY A 127 6.19 -11.52 2.28
N HIS A 128 5.91 -10.56 3.16
CA HIS A 128 4.60 -9.94 3.32
C HIS A 128 4.50 -8.53 2.75
N ALA A 129 5.62 -7.80 2.70
CA ALA A 129 5.68 -6.48 2.06
C ALA A 129 6.48 -6.53 0.76
N HIS A 130 6.06 -5.74 -0.22
CA HIS A 130 6.58 -5.79 -1.58
C HIS A 130 6.72 -4.39 -2.16
N SER A 131 7.69 -4.24 -3.07
CA SER A 131 7.98 -2.99 -3.75
C SER A 131 7.89 -3.10 -5.26
N ILE A 132 7.49 -2.02 -5.87
CA ILE A 132 7.52 -1.80 -7.32
C ILE A 132 8.43 -0.62 -7.57
N GLU A 133 9.47 -0.82 -8.35
CA GLU A 133 10.49 0.18 -8.66
C GLU A 133 10.36 0.68 -10.09
N VAL A 134 10.58 1.97 -10.30
CA VAL A 134 10.68 2.59 -11.63
C VAL A 134 12.08 3.16 -11.80
N TRP A 135 12.73 2.70 -12.86
CA TRP A 135 14.11 3.02 -13.18
C TRP A 135 14.21 3.78 -14.49
N ARG A 136 15.07 4.79 -14.50
CA ARG A 136 15.60 5.37 -15.73
C ARG A 136 17.10 5.07 -15.74
N ASP A 137 17.53 4.26 -16.73
CA ASP A 137 18.87 3.69 -16.74
C ASP A 137 19.17 2.91 -15.45
N ARG A 138 20.08 3.41 -14.61
CA ARG A 138 20.45 2.82 -13.31
C ARG A 138 19.89 3.58 -12.11
N GLU A 139 19.18 4.67 -12.36
CA GLU A 139 18.63 5.52 -11.33
C GLU A 139 17.21 5.10 -10.95
N LEU A 140 16.95 5.00 -9.64
CA LEU A 140 15.60 4.79 -9.10
C LEU A 140 14.87 6.15 -9.08
N VAL A 141 13.91 6.32 -10.00
CA VAL A 141 13.21 7.58 -10.21
C VAL A 141 11.80 7.63 -9.64
N GLY A 142 11.31 6.51 -9.17
CA GLY A 142 10.03 6.41 -8.48
C GLY A 142 9.74 4.99 -8.05
N GLY A 143 8.64 4.80 -7.35
CA GLY A 143 8.22 3.49 -6.88
C GLY A 143 7.09 3.57 -5.88
N MET A 144 6.66 2.40 -5.43
CA MET A 144 5.65 2.22 -4.38
C MET A 144 5.94 0.95 -3.60
N TYR A 145 5.45 0.89 -2.37
CA TYR A 145 5.45 -0.34 -1.59
C TYR A 145 4.10 -0.57 -0.90
N GLY A 146 3.89 -1.78 -0.46
CA GLY A 146 2.70 -2.15 0.27
C GLY A 146 2.76 -3.57 0.81
N VAL A 147 1.64 -4.02 1.38
CA VAL A 147 1.49 -5.30 2.08
C VAL A 147 0.50 -6.19 1.33
N SER A 148 0.89 -7.43 1.09
CA SER A 148 0.04 -8.42 0.42
C SER A 148 -0.95 -9.07 1.38
N GLN A 149 -2.19 -9.24 0.92
CA GLN A 149 -3.27 -9.96 1.59
C GLN A 149 -4.00 -10.86 0.58
N GLY A 150 -3.32 -11.92 0.12
CA GLY A 150 -3.85 -12.77 -0.96
C GLY A 150 -4.06 -11.98 -2.25
N ALA A 151 -5.29 -12.00 -2.79
CA ALA A 151 -5.66 -11.24 -4.00
C ALA A 151 -5.94 -9.74 -3.74
N LEU A 152 -5.67 -9.24 -2.53
CA LEU A 152 -5.73 -7.83 -2.14
C LEU A 152 -4.32 -7.32 -1.83
N PHE A 153 -4.01 -6.09 -2.23
CA PHE A 153 -2.75 -5.42 -1.93
C PHE A 153 -3.02 -4.09 -1.21
N CYS A 154 -2.45 -3.91 -0.04
CA CYS A 154 -2.54 -2.67 0.72
C CYS A 154 -1.40 -1.73 0.30
N GLY A 155 -1.71 -0.70 -0.49
CA GLY A 155 -0.75 0.31 -0.89
C GLY A 155 -0.43 1.24 0.28
N GLU A 156 0.86 1.32 0.65
CA GLU A 156 1.28 2.14 1.79
C GLU A 156 1.75 3.52 1.38
N SER A 157 2.68 3.60 0.46
CA SER A 157 3.22 4.88 -0.01
C SER A 157 3.83 4.76 -1.40
N MET A 158 3.96 5.89 -2.06
CA MET A 158 4.65 6.01 -3.35
C MET A 158 5.41 7.32 -3.43
N PHE A 159 6.45 7.35 -4.28
CA PHE A 159 7.23 8.55 -4.56
C PHE A 159 7.54 8.66 -6.05
N SER A 160 7.85 9.89 -6.49
CA SER A 160 8.14 10.20 -7.88
C SER A 160 9.19 11.32 -7.94
N ARG A 161 10.41 10.99 -8.34
CA ARG A 161 11.50 11.95 -8.57
C ARG A 161 11.49 12.49 -9.99
N GLN A 162 10.87 11.77 -10.91
CA GLN A 162 10.68 12.17 -12.30
C GLN A 162 9.23 12.05 -12.71
N GLU A 163 8.87 12.75 -13.77
CA GLU A 163 7.48 12.83 -14.25
C GLU A 163 6.85 11.47 -14.43
N ASN A 164 5.64 11.29 -13.91
CA ASN A 164 4.82 10.09 -14.02
C ASN A 164 5.44 8.79 -13.48
N ALA A 165 6.57 8.82 -12.76
CA ALA A 165 7.22 7.60 -12.30
C ALA A 165 6.33 6.78 -11.36
N SER A 166 5.72 7.39 -10.33
CA SER A 166 4.80 6.68 -9.42
C SER A 166 3.54 6.17 -10.13
N LYS A 167 3.01 6.95 -11.08
CA LYS A 167 1.86 6.51 -11.90
C LYS A 167 2.22 5.32 -12.78
N THR A 168 3.44 5.29 -13.33
CA THR A 168 3.96 4.15 -14.09
C THR A 168 4.08 2.92 -13.21
N ALA A 169 4.59 3.05 -11.98
CA ALA A 169 4.64 1.94 -11.02
C ALA A 169 3.26 1.31 -10.82
N LEU A 170 2.26 2.13 -10.49
CA LEU A 170 0.90 1.66 -10.22
C LEU A 170 0.23 1.08 -11.48
N LEU A 171 0.40 1.70 -12.65
CA LEU A 171 -0.13 1.21 -13.92
C LEU A 171 0.38 -0.20 -14.24
N VAL A 172 1.71 -0.38 -14.18
CA VAL A 172 2.34 -1.67 -14.50
C VAL A 172 1.97 -2.71 -13.46
N PHE A 173 1.95 -2.32 -12.18
CA PHE A 173 1.51 -3.20 -11.10
C PHE A 173 0.06 -3.66 -11.29
N CYS A 174 -0.88 -2.76 -11.57
CA CYS A 174 -2.29 -3.13 -11.80
C CYS A 174 -2.41 -4.17 -12.93
N ALA A 175 -1.73 -3.97 -14.06
CA ALA A 175 -1.78 -4.88 -15.18
C ALA A 175 -1.23 -6.28 -14.83
N GLU A 176 -0.10 -6.34 -14.14
CA GLU A 176 0.50 -7.61 -13.69
C GLU A 176 -0.34 -8.27 -12.60
N PHE A 177 -0.86 -7.49 -11.66
CA PHE A 177 -1.67 -7.98 -10.55
C PHE A 177 -2.95 -8.66 -11.03
N ILE A 178 -3.71 -8.02 -11.94
CA ILE A 178 -4.89 -8.61 -12.59
C ILE A 178 -4.53 -9.94 -13.25
N ARG A 179 -3.46 -9.95 -14.04
CA ARG A 179 -3.05 -11.12 -14.83
C ARG A 179 -2.74 -12.34 -13.97
N HIS A 180 -2.35 -12.11 -12.71
CA HIS A 180 -1.98 -13.16 -11.76
C HIS A 180 -3.01 -13.39 -10.65
N GLY A 181 -4.23 -12.87 -10.81
CA GLY A 181 -5.35 -13.14 -9.89
C GLY A 181 -5.64 -12.05 -8.86
N GLY A 182 -4.89 -10.94 -8.89
CA GLY A 182 -5.15 -9.78 -8.02
C GLY A 182 -6.49 -9.11 -8.34
N LYS A 183 -7.19 -8.60 -7.32
CA LYS A 183 -8.56 -8.10 -7.44
C LYS A 183 -8.78 -6.71 -6.89
N LEU A 184 -8.07 -6.33 -5.84
CA LEU A 184 -8.33 -5.08 -5.14
C LEU A 184 -7.04 -4.48 -4.58
N ILE A 185 -6.91 -3.15 -4.70
CA ILE A 185 -5.87 -2.37 -4.03
C ILE A 185 -6.54 -1.50 -2.98
N ASP A 186 -6.13 -1.66 -1.74
CA ASP A 186 -6.51 -0.77 -0.64
C ASP A 186 -5.66 0.50 -0.70
N CYS A 187 -6.32 1.64 -0.87
CA CYS A 187 -5.70 2.97 -0.87
C CYS A 187 -5.90 3.70 0.46
N GLN A 188 -6.52 3.06 1.46
CA GLN A 188 -6.74 3.54 2.81
C GLN A 188 -7.63 4.79 2.87
N VAL A 189 -7.11 5.97 2.56
CA VAL A 189 -7.82 7.26 2.52
C VAL A 189 -7.72 7.86 1.13
N LEU A 190 -8.85 8.35 0.61
CA LEU A 190 -8.89 8.98 -0.72
C LEU A 190 -8.16 10.32 -0.71
N ASN A 191 -7.36 10.56 -1.73
CA ASN A 191 -6.75 11.84 -2.03
C ASN A 191 -6.89 12.17 -3.53
N ASN A 192 -6.61 13.40 -3.91
CA ASN A 192 -6.73 13.85 -5.31
C ASN A 192 -5.91 13.00 -6.28
N HIS A 193 -4.73 12.56 -5.85
CA HIS A 193 -3.85 11.75 -6.70
C HIS A 193 -4.47 10.36 -6.97
N THR A 194 -4.85 9.63 -5.93
CA THR A 194 -5.45 8.29 -6.08
C THR A 194 -6.82 8.35 -6.75
N ALA A 195 -7.63 9.38 -6.46
CA ALA A 195 -8.90 9.62 -7.16
C ALA A 195 -8.70 9.82 -8.67
N SER A 196 -7.68 10.57 -9.08
CA SER A 196 -7.36 10.78 -10.50
C SER A 196 -6.96 9.49 -11.23
N LEU A 197 -6.52 8.47 -10.49
CA LEU A 197 -6.12 7.16 -11.00
C LEU A 197 -7.26 6.13 -10.95
N GLY A 198 -8.45 6.52 -10.48
CA GLY A 198 -9.64 5.69 -10.47
C GLY A 198 -10.01 5.10 -9.10
N ALA A 199 -9.32 5.49 -8.01
CA ALA A 199 -9.72 5.10 -6.68
C ALA A 199 -11.07 5.74 -6.30
N ILE A 200 -11.88 4.99 -5.57
CA ILE A 200 -13.18 5.43 -5.04
C ILE A 200 -13.31 5.06 -3.58
N GLU A 201 -14.24 5.68 -2.90
CA GLU A 201 -14.61 5.31 -1.53
C GLU A 201 -15.77 4.32 -1.52
N ILE A 202 -15.65 3.32 -0.64
CA ILE A 202 -16.71 2.38 -0.31
C ILE A 202 -16.92 2.34 1.20
N PRO A 203 -18.10 1.93 1.70
CA PRO A 203 -18.29 1.69 3.12
C PRO A 203 -17.24 0.73 3.69
N ARG A 204 -16.71 1.03 4.87
CA ARG A 204 -15.71 0.14 5.53
C ARG A 204 -16.19 -1.29 5.62
N ARG A 205 -17.47 -1.51 5.92
CA ARG A 205 -18.08 -2.84 5.99
C ARG A 205 -17.86 -3.63 4.69
N ASP A 206 -18.15 -3.01 3.54
CA ASP A 206 -17.97 -3.64 2.23
C ASP A 206 -16.50 -3.96 1.96
N TYR A 207 -15.60 -3.04 2.34
CA TYR A 207 -14.16 -3.29 2.27
C TYR A 207 -13.74 -4.49 3.12
N LEU A 208 -14.22 -4.62 4.36
CA LEU A 208 -13.90 -5.73 5.24
C LEU A 208 -14.43 -7.08 4.71
N ASP A 209 -15.59 -7.07 4.07
CA ASP A 209 -16.14 -8.25 3.39
C ASP A 209 -15.27 -8.66 2.20
N HIS A 210 -14.82 -7.70 1.38
CA HIS A 210 -13.84 -7.96 0.31
C HIS A 210 -12.52 -8.50 0.86
N LEU A 211 -11.98 -7.90 1.91
CA LEU A 211 -10.74 -8.35 2.54
C LEU A 211 -10.85 -9.79 3.03
N ALA A 212 -11.93 -10.13 3.73
CA ALA A 212 -12.15 -11.48 4.25
C ALA A 212 -12.18 -12.53 3.14
N ALA A 213 -12.80 -12.21 1.99
CA ALA A 213 -12.86 -13.09 0.83
C ALA A 213 -11.54 -13.16 0.06
N LEU A 214 -10.90 -12.01 -0.20
CA LEU A 214 -9.73 -11.91 -1.08
C LEU A 214 -8.45 -12.39 -0.43
N ARG A 215 -8.30 -12.25 0.88
CA ARG A 215 -7.11 -12.76 1.59
C ARG A 215 -6.97 -14.29 1.54
N GLN A 216 -8.06 -14.99 1.27
CA GLN A 216 -8.08 -16.46 1.11
C GLN A 216 -7.79 -16.89 -0.34
N GLN A 217 -7.75 -15.97 -1.28
CA GLN A 217 -7.48 -16.24 -2.69
C GLN A 217 -5.99 -16.01 -2.97
N PRO A 218 -5.22 -17.06 -3.24
CA PRO A 218 -3.79 -16.88 -3.53
C PRO A 218 -3.60 -16.26 -4.92
N LEU A 219 -2.57 -15.46 -5.05
CA LEU A 219 -2.04 -15.07 -6.36
C LEU A 219 -1.37 -16.27 -7.04
N ALA A 220 -1.13 -16.18 -8.34
CA ALA A 220 -0.34 -17.16 -9.07
C ALA A 220 0.98 -17.42 -8.33
N SER A 221 1.39 -18.68 -8.30
CA SER A 221 2.61 -19.08 -7.58
C SER A 221 3.81 -18.27 -8.11
N ARG A 222 4.69 -17.85 -7.21
CA ARG A 222 5.87 -17.04 -7.52
C ARG A 222 5.56 -15.60 -8.01
N PHE A 223 4.34 -15.08 -7.85
CA PHE A 223 4.03 -13.70 -8.25
C PHE A 223 5.02 -12.70 -7.64
N TRP A 224 5.36 -12.85 -6.38
CA TRP A 224 6.24 -11.92 -5.64
C TRP A 224 7.75 -12.18 -5.81
N VAL A 225 8.14 -13.12 -6.68
CA VAL A 225 9.56 -13.34 -6.99
C VAL A 225 10.12 -12.11 -7.72
N PRO A 226 11.30 -11.60 -7.31
CA PRO A 226 11.93 -10.44 -7.95
C PRO A 226 12.08 -10.61 -9.47
N ARG A 227 11.57 -9.65 -10.24
CA ARG A 227 11.64 -9.66 -11.71
C ARG A 227 11.35 -8.30 -12.33
N THR A 228 11.66 -8.17 -13.62
CA THR A 228 11.17 -7.06 -14.43
C THR A 228 9.69 -7.27 -14.77
N LEU A 229 8.90 -6.20 -14.71
CA LEU A 229 7.49 -6.17 -15.07
C LEU A 229 7.30 -5.52 -16.45
N PHE A 230 6.35 -6.02 -17.21
CA PHE A 230 6.06 -5.50 -18.55
C PHE A 230 4.57 -5.21 -18.71
N LEU A 231 4.24 -4.03 -19.25
CA LEU A 231 2.93 -3.82 -19.83
C LEU A 231 2.88 -4.46 -21.22
N PRO A 232 1.80 -5.19 -21.54
CA PRO A 232 1.58 -5.59 -22.93
C PRO A 232 1.46 -4.33 -23.77
N ARG A 233 2.30 -4.17 -24.77
CA ARG A 233 2.11 -3.17 -25.82
C ARG A 233 0.87 -3.57 -26.60
N LYS A 234 -0.16 -2.71 -26.57
CA LYS A 234 -1.32 -2.83 -27.47
C LYS A 234 -0.97 -2.29 -28.82
#